data_96d9a6253913c991c5575967656f6095
#
_entry.id   96d9a6253913c991c5575967656f6095
#
_cell.length_a   1.000
_cell.length_b   1.000
_cell.length_c   1.000
_cell.angle_alpha   90.00
_cell.angle_beta   90.00
_cell.angle_gamma   90.00
#
_symmetry.space_group_name_H-M   'P 1'
#
loop_
_entity.id
_entity.type
_entity.pdbx_description
1 polymer ?
#
loop_
_entity_poly.entity_id
_entity_poly.type
_entity_poly.pdbx_seq_one_letter_code
_entity_poly.pdbx_strand_id
1 'polypeptide(L)'
;MRFKNFSIITLIFVVPLIAYFILSTPEASLASKTAGAGKPQIIKFTSLMCLDCKKLDKVMKEIYPKYNDKINLIEVQVQEENDYTKNQIKKYDITLVPTIIILDKNGKKLNKFEGFIEKEKLDKIMKDLSNG
;
A
#
# COMPACT_ATOMS: atom_id res chain seq x y z
N MET A 1 8.65 47.54 -30.40
CA MET A 1 8.42 47.63 -28.92
C MET A 1 7.17 46.91 -28.41
N ARG A 2 6.31 46.42 -29.24
CA ARG A 2 5.08 45.70 -28.84
C ARG A 2 5.29 44.24 -28.41
N PHE A 3 6.38 43.62 -28.81
CA PHE A 3 6.64 42.20 -28.48
C PHE A 3 7.19 41.94 -27.05
N LYS A 4 7.84 42.93 -26.42
CA LYS A 4 8.33 42.79 -25.04
C LYS A 4 7.21 42.69 -24.02
N ASN A 5 6.11 43.38 -24.21
CA ASN A 5 4.96 43.36 -23.30
C ASN A 5 4.15 42.07 -23.45
N PHE A 6 4.11 41.49 -24.64
CA PHE A 6 3.41 40.24 -24.89
C PHE A 6 4.11 39.08 -24.21
N SER A 7 5.45 39.07 -24.23
CA SER A 7 6.27 38.05 -23.53
C SER A 7 6.06 38.10 -22.00
N ILE A 8 5.94 39.29 -21.41
CA ILE A 8 5.72 39.47 -19.98
C ILE A 8 4.32 38.99 -19.57
N ILE A 9 3.31 39.32 -20.37
CA ILE A 9 1.91 38.90 -20.14
C ILE A 9 1.80 37.37 -20.22
N THR A 10 2.43 36.77 -21.21
CA THR A 10 2.47 35.30 -21.35
C THR A 10 3.15 34.64 -20.16
N LEU A 11 4.25 35.21 -19.66
CA LEU A 11 4.97 34.69 -18.50
C LEU A 11 4.13 34.75 -17.23
N ILE A 12 3.36 35.85 -17.03
CA ILE A 12 2.50 36.03 -15.85
C ILE A 12 1.36 34.98 -15.79
N PHE A 13 0.86 34.57 -16.95
CA PHE A 13 -0.23 33.57 -17.00
C PHE A 13 0.28 32.13 -17.06
N VAL A 14 1.39 31.88 -17.74
CA VAL A 14 1.95 30.52 -17.92
C VAL A 14 2.59 30.02 -16.65
N VAL A 15 3.30 30.85 -15.89
CA VAL A 15 3.97 30.44 -14.65
C VAL A 15 2.98 29.91 -13.58
N PRO A 16 1.90 30.63 -13.24
CA PRO A 16 0.95 30.10 -12.26
C PRO A 16 0.18 28.88 -12.79
N LEU A 17 -0.01 28.76 -14.09
CA LEU A 17 -0.69 27.63 -14.69
C LEU A 17 0.17 26.36 -14.63
N ILE A 18 1.49 26.49 -14.85
CA ILE A 18 2.46 25.41 -14.67
C ILE A 18 2.58 25.07 -13.19
N ALA A 19 2.67 26.06 -12.31
CA ALA A 19 2.71 25.85 -10.86
C ALA A 19 1.43 25.13 -10.37
N TYR A 20 0.26 25.53 -10.84
CA TYR A 20 -1.00 24.86 -10.56
C TYR A 20 -0.98 23.40 -11.05
N PHE A 21 -0.47 23.13 -12.24
CA PHE A 21 -0.39 21.78 -12.80
C PHE A 21 0.59 20.90 -12.04
N ILE A 22 1.72 21.44 -11.55
CA ILE A 22 2.71 20.72 -10.74
C ILE A 22 2.17 20.46 -9.33
N LEU A 23 1.43 21.42 -8.73
CA LEU A 23 0.82 21.25 -7.41
C LEU A 23 -0.49 20.44 -7.45
N SER A 24 -1.16 20.41 -8.59
CA SER A 24 -2.42 19.65 -8.78
C SER A 24 -2.21 18.23 -9.28
N THR A 25 -0.96 17.81 -9.56
CA THR A 25 -0.71 16.38 -9.67
C THR A 25 -1.09 15.80 -8.32
N PRO A 26 -2.12 14.91 -8.23
CA PRO A 26 -2.36 14.21 -7.00
C PRO A 26 -1.03 13.58 -6.62
N GLU A 27 -0.56 13.86 -5.44
CA GLU A 27 0.54 13.11 -4.87
C GLU A 27 0.17 11.64 -4.98
N ALA A 28 0.60 11.00 -6.06
CA ALA A 28 0.83 9.59 -6.06
C ALA A 28 1.85 9.42 -4.94
N SER A 29 1.31 9.22 -3.75
CA SER A 29 2.00 9.25 -2.48
C SER A 29 3.36 8.57 -2.65
N LEU A 30 4.41 9.22 -2.17
CA LEU A 30 5.76 8.64 -2.05
C LEU A 30 5.71 7.25 -1.38
N ALA A 31 4.69 6.96 -0.57
CA ALA A 31 4.39 5.65 -0.01
C ALA A 31 4.13 4.57 -1.07
N SER A 32 3.63 4.93 -2.26
CA SER A 32 3.50 3.98 -3.37
C SER A 32 4.82 3.69 -4.09
N LYS A 33 5.82 4.54 -3.97
CA LYS A 33 7.15 4.32 -4.59
C LYS A 33 8.07 3.44 -3.75
N THR A 34 7.81 3.29 -2.46
CA THR A 34 8.56 2.38 -1.57
C THR A 34 7.89 1.01 -1.44
N ALA A 35 6.66 0.86 -1.94
CA ALA A 35 5.99 -0.42 -2.00
C ALA A 35 6.58 -1.25 -3.16
N GLY A 36 7.73 -1.85 -2.89
CA GLY A 36 8.28 -3.01 -3.57
C GLY A 36 8.13 -3.06 -5.08
N ALA A 37 8.74 -2.10 -5.81
CA ALA A 37 8.85 -2.22 -7.25
C ALA A 37 9.41 -3.61 -7.61
N GLY A 38 8.57 -4.48 -8.16
CA GLY A 38 8.95 -5.79 -8.66
C GLY A 38 8.78 -6.97 -7.69
N LYS A 39 8.27 -6.77 -6.47
CA LYS A 39 7.96 -7.88 -5.55
C LYS A 39 6.48 -7.91 -5.21
N PRO A 40 5.87 -9.09 -5.10
CA PRO A 40 4.53 -9.21 -4.55
C PRO A 40 4.48 -8.74 -3.11
N GLN A 41 3.30 -8.33 -2.66
CA GLN A 41 3.10 -7.71 -1.37
C GLN A 41 1.98 -8.39 -0.59
N ILE A 42 2.15 -8.44 0.71
CA ILE A 42 1.12 -8.83 1.67
C ILE A 42 0.85 -7.64 2.57
N ILE A 43 -0.38 -7.14 2.58
CA ILE A 43 -0.81 -6.11 3.52
C ILE A 43 -1.64 -6.79 4.61
N LYS A 44 -1.15 -6.75 5.83
CA LYS A 44 -1.83 -7.30 7.01
C LYS A 44 -2.47 -6.16 7.80
N PHE A 45 -3.79 -6.17 7.88
CA PHE A 45 -4.56 -5.28 8.75
C PHE A 45 -4.75 -5.95 10.11
N THR A 46 -4.35 -5.28 11.16
CA THR A 46 -4.29 -5.84 12.51
C THR A 46 -4.73 -4.83 13.57
N SER A 47 -5.01 -5.32 14.78
CA SER A 47 -5.33 -4.53 15.96
C SER A 47 -4.66 -5.09 17.20
N LEU A 48 -4.17 -4.22 18.06
CA LEU A 48 -3.54 -4.60 19.34
C LEU A 48 -4.50 -5.33 20.29
N MET A 49 -5.80 -5.06 20.18
CA MET A 49 -6.85 -5.64 21.03
C MET A 49 -7.40 -6.97 20.50
N CYS A 50 -6.98 -7.41 19.32
CA CYS A 50 -7.52 -8.57 18.63
C CYS A 50 -6.73 -9.85 18.95
N LEU A 51 -7.38 -10.85 19.54
CA LEU A 51 -6.74 -12.14 19.87
C LEU A 51 -6.32 -12.94 18.65
N ASP A 52 -7.14 -12.98 17.61
CA ASP A 52 -6.83 -13.70 16.38
C ASP A 52 -5.74 -13.00 15.57
N CYS A 53 -5.60 -11.68 15.71
CA CYS A 53 -4.44 -10.95 15.17
C CYS A 53 -3.15 -11.42 15.84
N LYS A 54 -3.13 -11.59 17.15
CA LYS A 54 -1.96 -12.10 17.89
C LYS A 54 -1.60 -13.53 17.51
N LYS A 55 -2.59 -14.38 17.24
CA LYS A 55 -2.34 -15.73 16.73
C LYS A 55 -1.74 -15.70 15.33
N LEU A 56 -2.30 -14.87 14.45
CA LEU A 56 -1.79 -14.68 13.09
C LEU A 56 -0.36 -14.13 13.11
N ASP A 57 -0.04 -13.20 14.02
CA ASP A 57 1.31 -12.65 14.19
C ASP A 57 2.34 -13.72 14.54
N LYS A 58 1.99 -14.68 15.38
CA LYS A 58 2.87 -15.80 15.70
C LYS A 58 3.14 -16.64 14.46
N VAL A 59 2.10 -16.98 13.70
CA VAL A 59 2.22 -17.75 12.46
C VAL A 59 3.05 -16.99 11.43
N MET A 60 2.82 -15.68 11.27
CA MET A 60 3.60 -14.83 10.37
C MET A 60 5.08 -14.79 10.74
N LYS A 61 5.41 -14.63 12.02
CA LYS A 61 6.81 -14.64 12.51
C LYS A 61 7.54 -15.94 12.25
N GLU A 62 6.85 -17.06 12.20
CA GLU A 62 7.45 -18.36 11.89
C GLU A 62 7.66 -18.58 10.39
N ILE A 63 6.74 -18.07 9.56
CA ILE A 63 6.73 -18.37 8.12
C ILE A 63 7.44 -17.29 7.31
N TYR A 64 7.14 -16.02 7.60
CA TYR A 64 7.60 -14.89 6.77
C TYR A 64 9.12 -14.82 6.57
N PRO A 65 9.99 -15.17 7.55
CA PRO A 65 11.44 -15.17 7.33
C PRO A 65 11.92 -16.04 6.16
N LYS A 66 11.13 -17.04 5.75
CA LYS A 66 11.44 -17.88 4.58
C LYS A 66 11.22 -17.17 3.25
N TYR A 67 10.43 -16.09 3.24
CA TYR A 67 9.96 -15.41 2.04
C TYR A 67 10.29 -13.92 2.01
N ASN A 68 10.97 -13.38 3.03
CA ASN A 68 11.24 -11.94 3.19
C ASN A 68 12.03 -11.31 2.03
N ASP A 69 12.87 -12.11 1.36
CA ASP A 69 13.61 -11.63 0.18
C ASP A 69 12.73 -11.52 -1.07
N LYS A 70 11.59 -12.23 -1.11
CA LYS A 70 10.72 -12.35 -2.29
C LYS A 70 9.38 -11.63 -2.14
N ILE A 71 8.90 -11.45 -0.91
CA ILE A 71 7.59 -10.87 -0.60
C ILE A 71 7.76 -9.71 0.36
N ASN A 72 7.15 -8.58 0.06
CA ASN A 72 7.06 -7.46 0.99
C ASN A 72 5.86 -7.61 1.92
N LEU A 73 6.10 -7.53 3.22
CA LEU A 73 5.04 -7.49 4.23
C LEU A 73 4.84 -6.06 4.71
N ILE A 74 3.61 -5.57 4.62
CA ILE A 74 3.18 -4.28 5.13
C ILE A 74 2.15 -4.55 6.23
N GLU A 75 2.37 -3.98 7.40
CA GLU A 75 1.45 -4.06 8.51
C GLU A 75 0.72 -2.74 8.70
N VAL A 76 -0.60 -2.78 8.79
CA VAL A 76 -1.47 -1.63 9.02
C VAL A 76 -2.24 -1.84 10.32
N GLN A 77 -1.94 -1.02 11.32
CA GLN A 77 -2.66 -0.98 12.59
C GLN A 77 -3.95 -0.16 12.39
N VAL A 78 -5.11 -0.80 12.45
CA VAL A 78 -6.39 -0.13 12.16
C VAL A 78 -6.79 0.93 13.19
N GLN A 79 -6.15 0.93 14.38
CA GLN A 79 -6.37 1.97 15.41
C GLN A 79 -5.62 3.27 15.13
N GLU A 80 -4.64 3.26 14.23
CA GLU A 80 -3.90 4.48 13.89
C GLU A 80 -4.76 5.42 13.07
N GLU A 81 -5.10 6.58 13.63
CA GLU A 81 -5.94 7.59 13.00
C GLU A 81 -5.15 8.52 12.06
N ASN A 82 -4.30 7.95 11.22
CA ASN A 82 -3.61 8.71 10.18
C ASN A 82 -4.28 8.52 8.81
N ASP A 83 -4.01 9.46 7.89
CA ASP A 83 -4.61 9.45 6.56
C ASP A 83 -4.22 8.22 5.74
N TYR A 84 -3.01 7.69 5.92
CA TYR A 84 -2.56 6.48 5.27
C TYR A 84 -3.43 5.29 5.67
N THR A 85 -3.61 5.05 6.97
CA THR A 85 -4.44 3.96 7.49
C THR A 85 -5.88 4.08 7.04
N LYS A 86 -6.49 5.27 7.12
CA LYS A 86 -7.86 5.53 6.65
C LYS A 86 -8.01 5.22 5.16
N ASN A 87 -7.05 5.65 4.35
CA ASN A 87 -7.04 5.39 2.91
C ASN A 87 -6.88 3.90 2.59
N GLN A 88 -6.02 3.16 3.31
CA GLN A 88 -5.86 1.73 3.11
C GLN A 88 -7.12 0.94 3.51
N ILE A 89 -7.72 1.27 4.64
CA ILE A 89 -8.99 0.67 5.09
C ILE A 89 -10.08 0.86 4.03
N LYS A 90 -10.25 2.08 3.53
CA LYS A 90 -11.23 2.40 2.48
C LYS A 90 -10.92 1.72 1.15
N LYS A 91 -9.65 1.75 0.73
CA LYS A 91 -9.20 1.18 -0.55
C LYS A 91 -9.47 -0.30 -0.66
N TYR A 92 -9.28 -1.05 0.43
CA TYR A 92 -9.45 -2.51 0.44
C TYR A 92 -10.74 -2.97 1.11
N ASP A 93 -11.61 -2.02 1.47
CA ASP A 93 -12.90 -2.30 2.14
C ASP A 93 -12.72 -3.20 3.37
N ILE A 94 -11.89 -2.74 4.32
CA ILE A 94 -11.56 -3.50 5.51
C ILE A 94 -12.66 -3.32 6.56
N THR A 95 -13.39 -4.38 6.84
CA THR A 95 -14.52 -4.39 7.78
C THR A 95 -14.21 -5.14 9.07
N LEU A 96 -13.21 -6.01 9.04
CA LEU A 96 -12.78 -6.78 10.22
C LEU A 96 -11.28 -7.03 10.23
N VAL A 97 -10.73 -7.38 11.38
CA VAL A 97 -9.34 -7.77 11.56
C VAL A 97 -9.26 -9.14 12.27
N PRO A 98 -8.24 -9.95 12.01
CA PRO A 98 -7.20 -9.70 11.03
C PRO A 98 -7.70 -9.85 9.58
N THR A 99 -7.19 -9.03 8.67
CA THR A 99 -7.42 -9.17 7.23
C THR A 99 -6.08 -9.11 6.50
N ILE A 100 -5.90 -10.00 5.53
CA ILE A 100 -4.72 -10.06 4.66
C ILE A 100 -5.15 -9.75 3.23
N ILE A 101 -4.49 -8.76 2.63
CA ILE A 101 -4.60 -8.44 1.20
C ILE A 101 -3.34 -8.91 0.51
N ILE A 102 -3.49 -9.63 -0.59
CA ILE A 102 -2.39 -10.10 -1.42
C ILE A 102 -2.37 -9.29 -2.70
N LEU A 103 -1.22 -8.71 -3.00
CA LEU A 103 -0.96 -7.95 -4.22
C LEU A 103 0.14 -8.63 -5.03
N ASP A 104 -0.01 -8.59 -6.35
CA ASP A 104 1.06 -8.99 -7.25
C ASP A 104 2.20 -7.97 -7.29
N LYS A 105 3.24 -8.26 -8.07
CA LYS A 105 4.41 -7.38 -8.28
C LYS A 105 4.06 -6.02 -8.91
N ASN A 106 2.88 -5.88 -9.51
CA ASN A 106 2.37 -4.64 -10.10
C ASN A 106 1.43 -3.88 -9.15
N GLY A 107 1.20 -4.38 -7.93
CA GLY A 107 0.30 -3.78 -6.96
C GLY A 107 -1.19 -4.10 -7.19
N LYS A 108 -1.51 -5.02 -8.11
CA LYS A 108 -2.88 -5.47 -8.33
C LYS A 108 -3.30 -6.46 -7.25
N LYS A 109 -4.50 -6.24 -6.69
CA LYS A 109 -5.08 -7.15 -5.70
C LYS A 109 -5.37 -8.51 -6.33
N LEU A 110 -4.76 -9.55 -5.79
CA LEU A 110 -4.98 -10.95 -6.16
C LEU A 110 -6.04 -11.59 -5.27
N ASN A 111 -5.96 -11.34 -3.96
CA ASN A 111 -6.86 -11.98 -3.01
C ASN A 111 -7.04 -11.15 -1.72
N LYS A 112 -8.11 -11.46 -0.97
CA LYS A 112 -8.42 -10.92 0.34
C LYS A 112 -8.84 -12.08 1.25
N PHE A 113 -8.21 -12.20 2.40
CA PHE A 113 -8.55 -13.18 3.43
C PHE A 113 -8.94 -12.45 4.70
N GLU A 114 -10.10 -12.76 5.21
CA GLU A 114 -10.65 -12.18 6.44
C GLU A 114 -10.63 -13.22 7.56
N GLY A 115 -10.20 -12.80 8.74
CA GLY A 115 -10.06 -13.66 9.90
C GLY A 115 -8.71 -14.39 9.98
N PHE A 116 -8.62 -15.30 10.94
CA PHE A 116 -7.41 -16.11 11.17
C PHE A 116 -7.16 -17.07 9.99
N ILE A 117 -5.90 -17.17 9.59
CA ILE A 117 -5.44 -18.13 8.57
C ILE A 117 -4.49 -19.12 9.23
N GLU A 118 -4.75 -20.40 9.00
CA GLU A 118 -3.89 -21.46 9.51
C GLU A 118 -2.51 -21.45 8.83
N LYS A 119 -1.51 -21.95 9.56
CA LYS A 119 -0.11 -21.93 9.17
C LYS A 119 0.14 -22.56 7.80
N GLU A 120 -0.43 -23.75 7.56
CA GLU A 120 -0.26 -24.52 6.33
C GLU A 120 -0.83 -23.76 5.11
N LYS A 121 -2.00 -23.15 5.29
CA LYS A 121 -2.64 -22.35 4.25
C LYS A 121 -1.85 -21.09 3.95
N LEU A 122 -1.37 -20.40 4.97
CA LEU A 122 -0.57 -19.19 4.81
C LEU A 122 0.79 -19.48 4.17
N ASP A 123 1.46 -20.57 4.57
CA ASP A 123 2.73 -21.01 3.97
C ASP A 123 2.55 -21.34 2.47
N LYS A 124 1.48 -22.05 2.12
CA LYS A 124 1.13 -22.31 0.72
C LYS A 124 0.91 -21.02 -0.09
N ILE A 125 0.14 -20.07 0.45
CA ILE A 125 -0.11 -18.77 -0.20
C ILE A 125 1.20 -18.03 -0.46
N MET A 126 2.08 -17.95 0.55
CA MET A 126 3.37 -17.28 0.42
C MET A 126 4.29 -18.00 -0.57
N LYS A 127 4.28 -19.33 -0.57
CA LYS A 127 5.04 -20.13 -1.53
C LYS A 127 4.58 -19.87 -2.96
N ASP A 128 3.28 -19.92 -3.21
CA ASP A 128 2.71 -19.66 -4.54
C ASP A 128 3.03 -18.23 -5.00
N LEU A 129 2.90 -17.25 -4.09
CA LEU A 129 3.21 -15.84 -4.36
C LEU A 129 4.70 -15.60 -4.64
N SER A 130 5.58 -16.35 -4.00
CA SER A 130 7.04 -16.23 -4.16
C SER A 130 7.56 -16.85 -5.47
N ASN A 131 6.77 -17.70 -6.13
CA ASN A 131 7.11 -18.42 -7.36
C ASN A 131 6.52 -17.77 -8.62
N GLY A 132 5.57 -16.84 -8.47
CA GLY A 132 4.95 -16.09 -9.57
C GLY A 132 5.57 -14.72 -9.76
#